data_b34021bf5b5053755042d8ef7205b83b
#
_entry.id   b34021bf5b5053755042d8ef7205b83b
#
_cell.length_a   1.000
_cell.length_b   1.000
_cell.length_c   1.000
_cell.angle_alpha   90.00
_cell.angle_beta   90.00
_cell.angle_gamma   90.00
#
_symmetry.space_group_name_H-M   'P 1'
#
loop_
_entity.id
_entity.type
_entity.pdbx_description
1 polymer ?
#
loop_
_entity_poly.entity_id
_entity_poly.type
_entity_poly.pdbx_seq_one_letter_code
_entity_poly.pdbx_strand_id
1 'polypeptide(L)'
;MRRVPIFFILVFLLGCASAPTVHFSRIEEAKVEVKGVQRIAVLDILSDGPVNLGTYALTELASQLAYQGRFQLVERSAIEKVLREIALGQTGVLADSSAKQAGQLLGADAVIVGEVRSAVSEQRGKEKVEKKEGTGQYEEYEEKEHVLWGKVVKKKREIMKTVLVDQDYLARSGGAAVSLRLVSVQTGAVLASFSDERTFSKKAQGSGEISRLPAGTTTLERLVPDLVERFVWTISPHEVWERRTLLRGDKGDPLVPRGNAYALEGLWDEAERQWKQAVALNPGYGAAYNNLAVSYERSFKLSEAEDAYRLALSLAPDNRDVIENLQRLRRWHKSNAAKGPGGGK
;
A
#
# COMPACT_ATOMS: atom_id res chain seq x y z
N MET A 1 63.68 -18.36 -19.98
CA MET A 1 62.31 -17.86 -20.02
C MET A 1 61.44 -18.69 -19.07
N ARG A 2 61.20 -18.18 -17.86
CA ARG A 2 60.32 -18.84 -16.87
C ARG A 2 58.93 -18.23 -16.97
N ARG A 3 57.95 -19.04 -17.31
CA ARG A 3 56.54 -18.62 -17.35
C ARG A 3 55.96 -18.66 -15.92
N VAL A 4 55.52 -17.51 -15.40
CA VAL A 4 54.77 -17.37 -14.14
C VAL A 4 53.33 -17.65 -14.42
N PRO A 5 52.64 -18.58 -13.72
CA PRO A 5 51.20 -18.75 -13.88
C PRO A 5 50.46 -17.62 -13.18
N ILE A 6 49.62 -16.92 -13.93
CA ILE A 6 48.68 -15.94 -13.40
C ILE A 6 47.52 -16.72 -12.75
N PHE A 7 47.46 -16.69 -11.42
CA PHE A 7 46.33 -17.23 -10.66
C PHE A 7 45.23 -16.15 -10.64
N PHE A 8 44.17 -16.37 -11.39
CA PHE A 8 42.96 -15.58 -11.28
C PHE A 8 42.24 -15.98 -9.98
N ILE A 9 42.35 -15.12 -8.94
CA ILE A 9 41.50 -15.25 -7.73
C ILE A 9 40.14 -14.68 -8.07
N LEU A 10 39.18 -15.58 -8.33
CA LEU A 10 37.77 -15.25 -8.48
C LEU A 10 37.23 -14.89 -7.08
N VAL A 11 37.16 -13.61 -6.75
CA VAL A 11 36.49 -13.16 -5.53
C VAL A 11 34.98 -13.37 -5.71
N PHE A 12 34.48 -14.46 -5.16
CA PHE A 12 33.06 -14.64 -4.97
C PHE A 12 32.56 -13.62 -3.93
N LEU A 13 31.99 -12.52 -4.40
CA LEU A 13 31.13 -11.69 -3.58
C LEU A 13 29.93 -12.54 -3.16
N LEU A 14 29.99 -13.11 -1.96
CA LEU A 14 28.83 -13.65 -1.25
C LEU A 14 27.90 -12.47 -0.91
N GLY A 15 27.16 -12.00 -1.92
CA GLY A 15 26.02 -11.16 -1.68
C GLY A 15 25.01 -11.95 -0.87
N CYS A 16 24.59 -11.44 0.29
CA CYS A 16 23.40 -11.89 1.00
C CYS A 16 22.19 -11.60 0.09
N ALA A 17 21.97 -12.47 -0.89
CA ALA A 17 20.80 -12.34 -1.73
C ALA A 17 19.58 -12.60 -0.87
N SER A 18 18.66 -11.63 -0.78
CA SER A 18 17.38 -11.78 -0.08
C SER A 18 16.58 -12.97 -0.62
N ALA A 19 15.70 -13.55 0.19
CA ALA A 19 14.81 -14.61 -0.26
C ALA A 19 13.93 -14.10 -1.42
N PRO A 20 13.68 -14.93 -2.46
CA PRO A 20 12.85 -14.51 -3.59
C PRO A 20 11.42 -14.22 -3.15
N THR A 21 10.85 -13.17 -3.71
CA THR A 21 9.50 -12.71 -3.36
C THR A 21 8.64 -12.71 -4.62
N VAL A 22 7.45 -13.27 -4.51
CA VAL A 22 6.45 -13.27 -5.57
C VAL A 22 5.29 -12.36 -5.22
N HIS A 23 4.67 -11.79 -6.24
CA HIS A 23 3.47 -10.98 -6.15
C HIS A 23 2.37 -11.64 -6.97
N PHE A 24 1.19 -11.70 -6.40
CA PHE A 24 -0.01 -12.12 -7.11
C PHE A 24 -1.22 -11.35 -6.60
N SER A 25 -2.19 -11.18 -7.46
CA SER A 25 -3.42 -10.50 -7.09
C SER A 25 -4.52 -11.49 -6.76
N ARG A 26 -5.47 -11.03 -5.97
CA ARG A 26 -6.73 -11.70 -5.70
C ARG A 26 -7.86 -10.67 -5.64
N ILE A 27 -9.07 -11.12 -5.95
CA ILE A 27 -10.24 -10.29 -5.74
C ILE A 27 -10.68 -10.42 -4.28
N GLU A 28 -10.85 -9.30 -3.61
CA GLU A 28 -11.49 -9.21 -2.30
C GLU A 28 -12.92 -8.69 -2.49
N GLU A 29 -13.89 -9.44 -1.94
CA GLU A 29 -15.30 -9.08 -2.04
C GLU A 29 -15.61 -7.80 -1.28
N ALA A 30 -16.61 -7.05 -1.74
CA ALA A 30 -17.10 -5.87 -1.06
C ALA A 30 -17.44 -6.15 0.41
N LYS A 31 -17.18 -5.16 1.29
CA LYS A 31 -17.55 -5.29 2.71
C LYS A 31 -19.05 -5.27 2.93
N VAL A 32 -19.77 -4.56 2.07
CA VAL A 32 -21.23 -4.46 2.07
C VAL A 32 -21.74 -4.94 0.73
N GLU A 33 -22.58 -5.96 0.74
CA GLU A 33 -23.25 -6.44 -0.45
C GLU A 33 -24.38 -5.48 -0.84
N VAL A 34 -24.17 -4.75 -1.94
CA VAL A 34 -25.17 -3.81 -2.47
C VAL A 34 -26.03 -4.51 -3.52
N LYS A 35 -27.17 -5.08 -3.08
CA LYS A 35 -28.09 -5.80 -3.96
C LYS A 35 -29.02 -4.85 -4.72
N GLY A 36 -29.31 -5.18 -5.99
CA GLY A 36 -30.30 -4.46 -6.80
C GLY A 36 -29.89 -3.07 -7.26
N VAL A 37 -28.64 -2.67 -7.01
CA VAL A 37 -28.08 -1.39 -7.48
C VAL A 37 -27.20 -1.66 -8.69
N GLN A 38 -27.59 -1.10 -9.82
CA GLN A 38 -26.84 -1.15 -11.07
C GLN A 38 -26.36 0.26 -11.47
N ARG A 39 -27.19 1.28 -11.26
CA ARG A 39 -26.93 2.65 -11.69
C ARG A 39 -26.80 3.59 -10.50
N ILE A 40 -25.66 4.30 -10.42
CA ILE A 40 -25.34 5.20 -9.32
C ILE A 40 -25.13 6.61 -9.84
N ALA A 41 -25.67 7.60 -9.11
CA ALA A 41 -25.31 9.01 -9.26
C ALA A 41 -24.44 9.44 -8.08
N VAL A 42 -23.31 10.08 -8.36
CA VAL A 42 -22.46 10.74 -7.34
C VAL A 42 -22.89 12.19 -7.28
N LEU A 43 -23.57 12.56 -6.20
CA LEU A 43 -24.01 13.95 -5.98
C LEU A 43 -22.85 14.80 -5.44
N ASP A 44 -23.11 16.08 -5.17
CA ASP A 44 -22.08 16.96 -4.65
C ASP A 44 -21.59 16.49 -3.28
N ILE A 45 -20.26 16.47 -3.13
CA ILE A 45 -19.59 16.20 -1.88
C ILE A 45 -19.23 17.56 -1.26
N LEU A 46 -19.78 17.82 -0.07
CA LEU A 46 -19.51 19.05 0.65
C LEU A 46 -18.04 19.12 1.08
N SER A 47 -17.54 20.33 1.22
CA SER A 47 -16.18 20.54 1.68
C SER A 47 -16.15 21.59 2.80
N ASP A 48 -15.49 21.22 3.90
CA ASP A 48 -15.19 22.13 5.01
C ASP A 48 -13.68 22.12 5.25
N GLY A 49 -13.05 23.29 5.15
CA GLY A 49 -11.61 23.42 5.34
C GLY A 49 -10.94 24.43 4.40
N PRO A 50 -9.60 24.49 4.42
CA PRO A 50 -8.83 25.54 3.73
C PRO A 50 -8.83 25.41 2.19
N VAL A 51 -9.25 24.25 1.66
CA VAL A 51 -9.39 23.98 0.22
C VAL A 51 -10.66 23.20 -0.06
N ASN A 52 -11.22 23.38 -1.26
CA ASN A 52 -12.38 22.60 -1.69
C ASN A 52 -11.97 21.19 -2.09
N LEU A 53 -11.88 20.29 -1.11
CA LEU A 53 -11.60 18.87 -1.33
C LEU A 53 -12.84 18.08 -1.77
N GLY A 54 -14.05 18.64 -1.64
CA GLY A 54 -15.28 17.97 -2.05
C GLY A 54 -15.34 17.71 -3.55
N THR A 55 -15.01 18.70 -4.38
CA THR A 55 -14.91 18.53 -5.82
C THR A 55 -13.83 17.53 -6.22
N TYR A 56 -12.68 17.56 -5.50
CA TYR A 56 -11.61 16.60 -5.73
C TYR A 56 -12.05 15.16 -5.38
N ALA A 57 -12.66 14.98 -4.22
CA ALA A 57 -13.20 13.68 -3.78
C ALA A 57 -14.28 13.15 -4.73
N LEU A 58 -15.14 14.01 -5.25
CA LEU A 58 -16.17 13.65 -6.22
C LEU A 58 -15.55 13.13 -7.52
N THR A 59 -14.56 13.85 -8.06
CA THR A 59 -13.88 13.46 -9.30
C THR A 59 -13.15 12.14 -9.13
N GLU A 60 -12.46 11.98 -8.01
CA GLU A 60 -11.74 10.75 -7.68
C GLU A 60 -12.70 9.56 -7.52
N LEU A 61 -13.81 9.77 -6.80
CA LEU A 61 -14.84 8.75 -6.58
C LEU A 61 -15.47 8.28 -7.92
N ALA A 62 -15.84 9.24 -8.77
CA ALA A 62 -16.39 8.90 -10.09
C ALA A 62 -15.36 8.13 -10.94
N SER A 63 -14.10 8.53 -10.92
CA SER A 63 -13.02 7.86 -11.64
C SER A 63 -12.81 6.42 -11.14
N GLN A 64 -12.73 6.22 -9.84
CA GLN A 64 -12.52 4.89 -9.25
C GLN A 64 -13.71 3.95 -9.47
N LEU A 65 -14.94 4.44 -9.31
CA LEU A 65 -16.14 3.66 -9.59
C LEU A 65 -16.24 3.27 -11.08
N ALA A 66 -15.88 4.19 -11.99
CA ALA A 66 -15.84 3.89 -13.43
C ALA A 66 -14.77 2.84 -13.76
N TYR A 67 -13.59 2.93 -13.15
CA TYR A 67 -12.51 1.96 -13.31
C TYR A 67 -12.91 0.55 -12.85
N GLN A 68 -13.61 0.45 -11.72
CA GLN A 68 -14.12 -0.83 -11.19
C GLN A 68 -15.18 -1.47 -12.10
N GLY A 69 -15.93 -0.68 -12.86
CA GLY A 69 -16.89 -1.15 -13.85
C GLY A 69 -18.09 -1.91 -13.30
N ARG A 70 -18.27 -1.98 -11.96
CA ARG A 70 -19.40 -2.66 -11.33
C ARG A 70 -20.71 -1.93 -11.52
N PHE A 71 -20.67 -0.59 -11.44
CA PHE A 71 -21.86 0.26 -11.51
C PHE A 71 -21.83 1.12 -12.78
N GLN A 72 -23.01 1.36 -13.33
CA GLN A 72 -23.19 2.39 -14.34
C GLN A 72 -23.29 3.76 -13.66
N LEU A 73 -22.41 4.68 -14.04
CA LEU A 73 -22.45 6.03 -13.49
C LEU A 73 -23.37 6.92 -14.31
N VAL A 74 -24.12 7.76 -13.63
CA VAL A 74 -24.90 8.83 -14.25
C VAL A 74 -23.97 9.95 -14.68
N GLU A 75 -24.15 10.46 -15.90
CA GLU A 75 -23.37 11.55 -16.47
C GLU A 75 -23.43 12.81 -15.61
N ARG A 76 -22.28 13.44 -15.36
CA ARG A 76 -22.15 14.63 -14.51
C ARG A 76 -23.03 15.80 -14.99
N SER A 77 -23.11 16.02 -16.29
CA SER A 77 -23.94 17.08 -16.89
C SER A 77 -25.44 16.91 -16.57
N ALA A 78 -25.91 15.66 -16.53
CA ALA A 78 -27.30 15.37 -16.14
C ALA A 78 -27.52 15.66 -14.65
N ILE A 79 -26.56 15.28 -13.80
CA ILE A 79 -26.59 15.56 -12.36
C ILE A 79 -26.68 17.05 -12.09
N GLU A 80 -25.80 17.84 -12.69
CA GLU A 80 -25.75 19.28 -12.52
C GLU A 80 -27.06 19.98 -12.96
N LYS A 81 -27.69 19.48 -14.02
CA LYS A 81 -28.99 20.00 -14.45
C LYS A 81 -30.06 19.77 -13.40
N VAL A 82 -30.16 18.54 -12.88
CA VAL A 82 -31.14 18.17 -11.85
C VAL A 82 -30.90 18.90 -10.54
N LEU A 83 -29.63 19.00 -10.10
CA LEU A 83 -29.28 19.72 -8.88
C LEU A 83 -29.63 21.21 -8.97
N ARG A 84 -29.44 21.86 -10.13
CA ARG A 84 -29.87 23.24 -10.34
C ARG A 84 -31.39 23.40 -10.23
N GLU A 85 -32.17 22.46 -10.77
CA GLU A 85 -33.62 22.48 -10.66
C GLU A 85 -34.09 22.33 -9.19
N ILE A 86 -33.42 21.46 -8.42
CA ILE A 86 -33.72 21.25 -6.98
C ILE A 86 -33.24 22.44 -6.15
N ALA A 87 -32.07 23.00 -6.43
CA ALA A 87 -31.46 24.12 -5.67
C ALA A 87 -32.27 25.41 -5.77
N LEU A 88 -33.05 25.58 -6.82
CA LEU A 88 -34.02 26.72 -6.92
C LEU A 88 -35.09 26.65 -5.83
N GLY A 89 -35.22 25.53 -5.11
CA GLY A 89 -36.18 25.30 -4.03
C GLY A 89 -35.61 25.21 -2.61
N GLN A 90 -34.29 25.06 -2.41
CA GLN A 90 -33.72 24.79 -1.09
C GLN A 90 -32.30 25.34 -0.91
N THR A 91 -32.05 26.00 0.24
CA THR A 91 -30.70 26.36 0.70
C THR A 91 -30.25 25.36 1.74
N GLY A 92 -29.11 24.65 1.49
CA GLY A 92 -28.45 23.81 2.52
C GLY A 92 -28.03 22.40 2.05
N VAL A 93 -27.46 21.65 3.00
CA VAL A 93 -27.04 20.26 2.84
C VAL A 93 -28.17 19.41 2.26
N LEU A 94 -27.89 18.65 1.20
CA LEU A 94 -28.87 17.70 0.65
C LEU A 94 -29.27 16.69 1.74
N ALA A 95 -30.46 16.87 2.28
CA ALA A 95 -31.08 15.87 3.14
C ALA A 95 -31.29 14.56 2.34
N ASP A 96 -31.36 13.41 3.02
CA ASP A 96 -31.56 12.11 2.35
C ASP A 96 -32.81 12.09 1.46
N SER A 97 -33.84 12.88 1.78
CA SER A 97 -35.04 13.10 0.96
C SER A 97 -34.76 13.80 -0.37
N SER A 98 -33.91 14.82 -0.36
CA SER A 98 -33.52 15.56 -1.57
C SER A 98 -32.58 14.73 -2.45
N ALA A 99 -31.69 13.94 -1.83
CA ALA A 99 -30.86 12.98 -2.53
C ALA A 99 -31.68 11.89 -3.23
N LYS A 100 -32.73 11.39 -2.56
CA LYS A 100 -33.70 10.46 -3.15
C LYS A 100 -34.43 11.06 -4.36
N GLN A 101 -34.93 12.28 -4.25
CA GLN A 101 -35.60 13.00 -5.33
C GLN A 101 -34.68 13.21 -6.53
N ALA A 102 -33.44 13.66 -6.30
CA ALA A 102 -32.42 13.79 -7.35
C ALA A 102 -32.17 12.47 -8.05
N GLY A 103 -32.01 11.38 -7.29
CA GLY A 103 -31.81 10.05 -7.84
C GLY A 103 -32.96 9.56 -8.71
N GLN A 104 -34.22 9.83 -8.31
CA GLN A 104 -35.40 9.49 -9.09
C GLN A 104 -35.43 10.20 -10.45
N LEU A 105 -35.14 11.52 -10.46
CA LEU A 105 -35.06 12.31 -11.69
C LEU A 105 -33.90 11.87 -12.61
N LEU A 106 -32.85 11.34 -12.05
CA LEU A 106 -31.67 10.82 -12.78
C LEU A 106 -31.83 9.37 -13.23
N GLY A 107 -32.90 8.69 -12.79
CA GLY A 107 -33.07 7.26 -13.02
C GLY A 107 -31.98 6.40 -12.42
N ALA A 108 -31.42 6.82 -11.29
CA ALA A 108 -30.44 6.06 -10.54
C ALA A 108 -31.11 5.12 -9.55
N ASP A 109 -30.49 3.98 -9.27
CA ASP A 109 -30.96 3.05 -8.21
C ASP A 109 -30.49 3.52 -6.83
N ALA A 110 -29.31 4.13 -6.78
CA ALA A 110 -28.75 4.70 -5.57
C ALA A 110 -27.95 5.98 -5.87
N VAL A 111 -27.79 6.79 -4.83
CA VAL A 111 -27.00 8.02 -4.89
C VAL A 111 -25.90 7.98 -3.83
N ILE A 112 -24.75 8.54 -4.15
CA ILE A 112 -23.67 8.77 -3.19
C ILE A 112 -23.70 10.23 -2.79
N VAL A 113 -23.71 10.49 -1.48
CA VAL A 113 -23.64 11.81 -0.86
C VAL A 113 -22.58 11.79 0.24
N GLY A 114 -22.04 12.94 0.56
CA GLY A 114 -21.07 13.02 1.65
C GLY A 114 -20.41 14.37 1.84
N GLU A 115 -19.39 14.36 2.68
CA GLU A 115 -18.60 15.53 3.03
C GLU A 115 -17.12 15.17 3.21
N VAL A 116 -16.26 16.14 2.96
CA VAL A 116 -14.84 16.13 3.31
C VAL A 116 -14.56 17.28 4.25
N ARG A 117 -14.02 16.98 5.43
CA ARG A 117 -13.50 17.95 6.37
C ARG A 117 -12.00 17.93 6.37
N SER A 118 -11.36 19.09 6.41
CA SER A 118 -9.92 19.17 6.43
C SER A 118 -9.40 20.34 7.27
N ALA A 119 -8.22 20.14 7.83
CA ALA A 119 -7.53 21.16 8.58
C ALA A 119 -6.03 21.09 8.34
N VAL A 120 -5.37 22.24 8.40
CA VAL A 120 -3.93 22.37 8.31
C VAL A 120 -3.45 23.36 9.36
N SER A 121 -2.32 23.04 10.02
CA SER A 121 -1.64 23.92 10.96
C SER A 121 -0.17 24.03 10.58
N GLU A 122 0.39 25.23 10.73
CA GLU A 122 1.81 25.50 10.52
C GLU A 122 2.37 26.17 11.77
N GLN A 123 3.52 25.68 12.21
CA GLN A 123 4.30 26.28 13.29
C GLN A 123 5.71 26.56 12.79
N ARG A 124 6.15 27.81 12.96
CA ARG A 124 7.51 28.26 12.65
C ARG A 124 8.22 28.65 13.91
N GLY A 125 9.50 28.39 13.98
CA GLY A 125 10.32 28.74 15.11
C GLY A 125 11.80 28.52 14.86
N LYS A 126 12.59 28.68 15.92
CA LYS A 126 14.01 28.37 15.94
C LYS A 126 14.27 27.31 16.97
N GLU A 127 15.19 26.44 16.68
CA GLU A 127 15.69 25.44 17.64
C GLU A 127 17.18 25.33 17.55
N LYS A 128 17.80 24.93 18.65
CA LYS A 128 19.23 24.73 18.72
C LYS A 128 19.57 23.34 18.16
N VAL A 129 20.39 23.33 17.14
CA VAL A 129 20.89 22.09 16.51
C VAL A 129 22.40 22.03 16.63
N GLU A 130 22.92 20.83 16.80
CA GLU A 130 24.36 20.58 16.79
C GLU A 130 24.88 20.64 15.36
N LYS A 131 25.86 21.48 15.13
CA LYS A 131 26.59 21.58 13.87
C LYS A 131 28.05 21.33 14.09
N LYS A 132 28.66 20.53 13.23
CA LYS A 132 30.10 20.36 13.21
C LYS A 132 30.74 21.47 12.40
N GLU A 133 31.65 22.22 13.02
CA GLU A 133 32.45 23.26 12.36
C GLU A 133 33.92 22.92 12.46
N GLY A 134 34.68 23.20 11.39
CA GLY A 134 36.11 23.05 11.38
C GLY A 134 36.77 24.01 12.37
N THR A 135 37.78 23.55 13.10
CA THR A 135 38.53 24.39 14.04
C THR A 135 39.66 25.12 13.36
N GLY A 136 39.97 24.85 12.10
CA GLY A 136 41.17 25.29 11.41
C GLY A 136 42.44 24.53 11.84
N GLN A 137 42.34 23.60 12.79
CA GLN A 137 43.42 22.73 13.23
C GLN A 137 43.30 21.38 12.55
N TYR A 138 44.43 20.76 12.21
CA TYR A 138 44.48 19.50 11.49
C TYR A 138 45.22 18.45 12.32
N GLU A 139 44.70 17.24 12.38
CA GLU A 139 45.38 16.06 12.90
C GLU A 139 45.85 15.17 11.76
N GLU A 140 47.03 14.58 11.91
CA GLU A 140 47.53 13.57 10.98
C GLU A 140 47.03 12.20 11.39
N TYR A 141 46.54 11.43 10.41
CA TYR A 141 46.17 10.04 10.62
C TYR A 141 46.75 9.17 9.51
N GLU A 142 46.97 7.91 9.84
CA GLU A 142 47.49 6.94 8.90
C GLU A 142 46.33 6.13 8.28
N GLU A 143 46.28 6.13 6.96
CA GLU A 143 45.30 5.32 6.21
C GLU A 143 46.06 4.28 5.37
N LYS A 144 45.68 3.01 5.50
CA LYS A 144 46.18 1.95 4.63
C LYS A 144 45.45 1.97 3.30
N GLU A 145 46.12 2.36 2.23
CA GLU A 145 45.56 2.20 0.90
C GLU A 145 45.42 0.70 0.60
N HIS A 146 44.22 0.29 0.12
CA HIS A 146 43.96 -1.07 -0.35
C HIS A 146 44.64 -1.34 -1.69
N VAL A 147 45.98 -1.36 -1.66
CA VAL A 147 46.79 -1.86 -2.79
C VAL A 147 47.53 -3.10 -2.27
N LEU A 148 47.76 -4.06 -3.12
CA LEU A 148 48.38 -5.38 -2.86
C LEU A 148 49.64 -5.36 -1.98
N TRP A 149 50.22 -4.21 -1.67
CA TRP A 149 51.44 -4.02 -0.86
C TRP A 149 51.25 -3.00 0.28
N GLY A 150 50.05 -2.68 0.67
CA GLY A 150 49.69 -1.98 1.91
C GLY A 150 50.54 -0.72 2.24
N LYS A 151 50.60 0.27 1.34
CA LYS A 151 51.26 1.52 1.62
C LYS A 151 50.49 2.32 2.65
N VAL A 152 51.09 2.63 3.78
CA VAL A 152 50.52 3.57 4.76
C VAL A 152 50.73 4.99 4.26
N VAL A 153 49.65 5.73 4.06
CA VAL A 153 49.69 7.13 3.64
C VAL A 153 49.23 7.98 4.81
N LYS A 154 50.03 8.99 5.17
CA LYS A 154 49.65 10.00 6.15
C LYS A 154 48.70 10.99 5.49
N LYS A 155 47.50 11.09 6.01
CA LYS A 155 46.50 12.08 5.60
C LYS A 155 46.25 13.07 6.74
N LYS A 156 45.79 14.27 6.38
CA LYS A 156 45.37 15.28 7.36
C LYS A 156 43.86 15.41 7.31
N ARG A 157 43.23 15.43 8.48
CA ARG A 157 41.81 15.79 8.59
C ARG A 157 41.67 16.95 9.54
N GLU A 158 40.75 17.84 9.22
CA GLU A 158 40.44 18.97 10.08
C GLU A 158 39.74 18.49 11.36
N ILE A 159 40.16 19.03 12.49
CA ILE A 159 39.51 18.76 13.78
C ILE A 159 38.20 19.52 13.79
N MET A 160 37.10 18.77 13.98
CA MET A 160 35.75 19.33 14.03
C MET A 160 35.35 19.57 15.49
N LYS A 161 34.76 20.72 15.75
CA LYS A 161 34.08 21.01 17.02
C LYS A 161 32.58 21.01 16.82
N THR A 162 31.83 20.55 17.81
CA THR A 162 30.38 20.66 17.82
C THR A 162 29.97 21.99 18.44
N VAL A 163 29.20 22.77 17.71
CA VAL A 163 28.60 24.02 18.16
C VAL A 163 27.10 23.97 18.09
N LEU A 164 26.44 24.64 19.03
CA LEU A 164 24.97 24.80 18.96
C LEU A 164 24.67 26.05 18.17
N VAL A 165 23.91 25.91 17.10
CA VAL A 165 23.44 27.02 16.26
C VAL A 165 21.93 27.07 16.25
N ASP A 166 21.38 28.26 16.25
CA ASP A 166 19.94 28.46 16.06
C ASP A 166 19.59 28.19 14.59
N GLN A 167 18.68 27.26 14.36
CA GLN A 167 18.22 26.88 13.03
C GLN A 167 16.70 27.06 12.94
N ASP A 168 16.26 27.72 11.89
CA ASP A 168 14.82 27.87 11.60
C ASP A 168 14.19 26.51 11.31
N TYR A 169 12.99 26.29 11.79
CA TYR A 169 12.17 25.14 11.44
C TYR A 169 10.75 25.56 11.01
N LEU A 170 10.16 24.71 10.19
CA LEU A 170 8.74 24.72 9.85
C LEU A 170 8.16 23.34 10.17
N ALA A 171 7.24 23.29 11.11
CA ALA A 171 6.41 22.12 11.36
C ALA A 171 5.03 22.33 10.74
N ARG A 172 4.58 21.36 9.98
CA ARG A 172 3.28 21.37 9.30
C ARG A 172 2.55 20.08 9.62
N SER A 173 1.32 20.21 10.09
CA SER A 173 0.44 19.08 10.39
C SER A 173 -0.95 19.35 9.86
N GLY A 174 -1.72 18.31 9.68
CA GLY A 174 -3.10 18.44 9.23
C GLY A 174 -3.71 17.08 8.94
N GLY A 175 -4.92 17.10 8.41
CA GLY A 175 -5.63 15.89 8.04
C GLY A 175 -6.87 16.17 7.20
N ALA A 176 -7.37 15.13 6.57
CA ALA A 176 -8.64 15.09 5.88
C ALA A 176 -9.47 13.92 6.40
N ALA A 177 -10.74 14.17 6.67
CA ALA A 177 -11.74 13.17 7.03
C ALA A 177 -12.82 13.15 5.96
N VAL A 178 -13.18 11.95 5.50
CA VAL A 178 -14.20 11.73 4.47
C VAL A 178 -15.35 10.94 5.08
N SER A 179 -16.58 11.44 4.90
CA SER A 179 -17.80 10.74 5.27
C SER A 179 -18.67 10.58 4.03
N LEU A 180 -18.92 9.34 3.60
CA LEU A 180 -19.68 9.01 2.39
C LEU A 180 -20.81 8.03 2.73
N ARG A 181 -21.95 8.18 2.07
CA ARG A 181 -23.11 7.30 2.21
C ARG A 181 -23.64 6.93 0.83
N LEU A 182 -23.98 5.68 0.66
CA LEU A 182 -24.76 5.17 -0.48
C LEU A 182 -26.21 5.04 -0.04
N VAL A 183 -27.11 5.78 -0.66
CA VAL A 183 -28.54 5.85 -0.30
C VAL A 183 -29.38 5.28 -1.42
N SER A 184 -30.27 4.36 -1.10
CA SER A 184 -31.25 3.79 -2.05
C SER A 184 -32.25 4.87 -2.50
N VAL A 185 -32.39 5.02 -3.81
CA VAL A 185 -33.38 5.94 -4.39
C VAL A 185 -34.80 5.43 -4.16
N GLN A 186 -34.99 4.13 -4.19
CA GLN A 186 -36.34 3.52 -4.03
C GLN A 186 -36.85 3.69 -2.58
N THR A 187 -36.02 3.35 -1.60
CA THR A 187 -36.43 3.30 -0.19
C THR A 187 -36.02 4.51 0.64
N GLY A 188 -34.95 5.22 0.24
CA GLY A 188 -34.30 6.23 1.05
C GLY A 188 -33.38 5.66 2.13
N ALA A 189 -33.23 4.34 2.20
CA ALA A 189 -32.37 3.69 3.19
C ALA A 189 -30.90 3.87 2.85
N VAL A 190 -30.05 4.03 3.88
CA VAL A 190 -28.61 4.01 3.75
C VAL A 190 -28.15 2.58 3.53
N LEU A 191 -27.65 2.26 2.34
CA LEU A 191 -27.17 0.92 1.97
C LEU A 191 -25.75 0.68 2.46
N ALA A 192 -24.91 1.71 2.45
CA ALA A 192 -23.55 1.67 2.97
C ALA A 192 -23.18 3.04 3.53
N SER A 193 -22.40 3.03 4.61
CA SER A 193 -21.82 4.22 5.24
C SER A 193 -20.35 4.00 5.49
N PHE A 194 -19.57 5.04 5.26
CA PHE A 194 -18.12 5.03 5.45
C PHE A 194 -17.69 6.37 6.06
N SER A 195 -16.86 6.30 7.07
CA SER A 195 -16.18 7.47 7.64
C SER A 195 -14.77 7.06 8.03
N ASP A 196 -13.80 7.84 7.58
CA ASP A 196 -12.40 7.59 7.89
C ASP A 196 -11.58 8.86 7.74
N GLU A 197 -10.41 8.89 8.36
CA GLU A 197 -9.51 10.04 8.35
C GLU A 197 -8.06 9.65 8.05
N ARG A 198 -7.33 10.61 7.50
CA ARG A 198 -5.89 10.56 7.33
C ARG A 198 -5.27 11.84 7.82
N THR A 199 -4.17 11.70 8.54
CA THR A 199 -3.41 12.82 9.07
C THR A 199 -1.97 12.78 8.56
N PHE A 200 -1.31 13.93 8.61
CA PHE A 200 0.11 14.05 8.36
C PHE A 200 0.76 15.00 9.38
N SER A 201 2.03 14.76 9.66
CA SER A 201 2.89 15.67 10.41
C SER A 201 4.29 15.61 9.82
N LYS A 202 4.84 16.77 9.48
CA LYS A 202 6.21 16.88 8.95
C LYS A 202 6.87 18.12 9.52
N LYS A 203 8.16 17.98 9.88
CA LYS A 203 9.01 19.07 10.30
C LYS A 203 10.22 19.13 9.37
N ALA A 204 10.55 20.31 8.91
CA ALA A 204 11.72 20.63 8.11
C ALA A 204 12.60 21.63 8.84
N GLN A 205 13.90 21.51 8.69
CA GLN A 205 14.89 22.37 9.37
C GLN A 205 15.83 23.02 8.34
N GLY A 206 16.10 24.30 8.54
CA GLY A 206 16.91 25.07 7.62
C GLY A 206 16.22 25.41 6.31
N SER A 207 16.69 26.47 5.66
CA SER A 207 16.05 27.05 4.47
C SER A 207 15.89 26.05 3.32
N GLY A 208 16.86 25.16 3.12
CA GLY A 208 16.84 24.18 2.03
C GLY A 208 15.78 23.09 2.19
N GLU A 209 15.52 22.59 3.40
CA GLU A 209 14.47 21.61 3.65
C GLU A 209 13.10 22.28 3.70
N ILE A 210 13.01 23.47 4.33
CA ILE A 210 11.77 24.23 4.43
C ILE A 210 11.21 24.56 3.03
N SER A 211 12.09 24.96 2.10
CA SER A 211 11.69 25.26 0.72
C SER A 211 11.17 24.06 -0.08
N ARG A 212 11.56 22.84 0.31
CA ARG A 212 11.12 21.58 -0.32
C ARG A 212 9.88 20.97 0.34
N LEU A 213 9.45 21.49 1.48
CA LEU A 213 8.29 20.96 2.18
C LEU A 213 7.01 21.31 1.39
N PRO A 214 6.24 20.30 0.92
CA PRO A 214 5.02 20.56 0.15
C PRO A 214 4.04 21.44 0.91
N ALA A 215 3.27 22.25 0.20
CA ALA A 215 2.19 23.02 0.83
C ALA A 215 1.22 22.09 1.58
N GLY A 216 0.66 22.61 2.69
CA GLY A 216 -0.29 21.84 3.49
C GLY A 216 -1.52 21.45 2.68
N THR A 217 -2.02 22.34 1.85
CA THR A 217 -3.13 22.11 0.92
C THR A 217 -2.85 21.00 -0.08
N THR A 218 -1.69 21.02 -0.73
CA THR A 218 -1.25 19.94 -1.63
C THR A 218 -1.10 18.60 -0.90
N THR A 219 -0.71 18.64 0.38
CA THR A 219 -0.62 17.40 1.17
C THR A 219 -2.03 16.88 1.50
N LEU A 220 -2.99 17.74 1.81
CA LEU A 220 -4.39 17.36 2.02
C LEU A 220 -5.00 16.68 0.78
N GLU A 221 -4.80 17.25 -0.41
CA GLU A 221 -5.27 16.67 -1.67
C GLU A 221 -4.78 15.21 -1.86
N ARG A 222 -3.54 14.93 -1.48
CA ARG A 222 -2.94 13.59 -1.59
C ARG A 222 -3.52 12.55 -0.62
N LEU A 223 -4.25 12.99 0.41
CA LEU A 223 -4.89 12.06 1.36
C LEU A 223 -6.24 11.55 0.86
N VAL A 224 -6.91 12.32 0.00
CA VAL A 224 -8.28 12.03 -0.45
C VAL A 224 -8.40 10.75 -1.27
N PRO A 225 -7.51 10.44 -2.24
CA PRO A 225 -7.63 9.23 -3.06
C PRO A 225 -7.69 7.94 -2.23
N ASP A 226 -6.83 7.80 -1.23
CA ASP A 226 -6.82 6.62 -0.34
C ASP A 226 -8.13 6.48 0.47
N LEU A 227 -8.69 7.60 0.93
CA LEU A 227 -9.96 7.61 1.66
C LEU A 227 -11.14 7.23 0.76
N VAL A 228 -11.17 7.77 -0.46
CA VAL A 228 -12.19 7.45 -1.47
C VAL A 228 -12.10 6.00 -1.92
N GLU A 229 -10.90 5.51 -2.19
CA GLU A 229 -10.64 4.12 -2.58
C GLU A 229 -11.20 3.13 -1.55
N ARG A 230 -10.98 3.41 -0.26
CA ARG A 230 -11.50 2.57 0.82
C ARG A 230 -13.03 2.54 0.91
N PHE A 231 -13.68 3.64 0.55
CA PHE A 231 -15.14 3.63 0.39
C PHE A 231 -15.56 2.77 -0.80
N VAL A 232 -14.91 2.91 -1.95
CA VAL A 232 -15.19 2.09 -3.13
C VAL A 232 -15.03 0.60 -2.82
N TRP A 233 -13.99 0.21 -2.08
CA TRP A 233 -13.78 -1.16 -1.60
C TRP A 233 -14.85 -1.64 -0.62
N THR A 234 -15.55 -0.71 0.02
CA THR A 234 -16.67 -1.07 0.89
C THR A 234 -17.87 -1.59 0.09
N ILE A 235 -18.08 -1.07 -1.13
CA ILE A 235 -19.28 -1.34 -1.95
C ILE A 235 -18.99 -2.12 -3.24
N SER A 236 -17.73 -2.31 -3.59
CA SER A 236 -17.28 -3.02 -4.80
C SER A 236 -16.22 -4.06 -4.47
N PRO A 237 -16.22 -5.22 -5.12
CA PRO A 237 -15.07 -6.10 -5.15
C PRO A 237 -13.86 -5.36 -5.72
N HIS A 238 -12.68 -5.65 -5.22
CA HIS A 238 -11.46 -4.99 -5.63
C HIS A 238 -10.27 -5.95 -5.65
N GLU A 239 -9.28 -5.60 -6.46
CA GLU A 239 -8.05 -6.36 -6.56
C GLU A 239 -7.11 -5.99 -5.40
N VAL A 240 -6.61 -7.01 -4.69
CA VAL A 240 -5.60 -6.86 -3.64
C VAL A 240 -4.34 -7.58 -4.08
N TRP A 241 -3.22 -6.87 -4.03
CA TRP A 241 -1.91 -7.45 -4.32
C TRP A 241 -1.28 -8.04 -3.07
N GLU A 242 -1.01 -9.33 -3.14
CA GLU A 242 -0.35 -10.08 -2.09
C GLU A 242 1.12 -10.28 -2.41
N ARG A 243 1.92 -10.21 -1.37
CA ARG A 243 3.35 -10.50 -1.44
C ARG A 243 3.67 -11.70 -0.56
N ARG A 244 4.36 -12.69 -1.13
CA ARG A 244 4.80 -13.88 -0.40
C ARG A 244 6.27 -14.16 -0.65
N THR A 245 6.96 -14.60 0.40
CA THR A 245 8.34 -15.00 0.33
C THR A 245 8.41 -16.48 -0.02
N LEU A 246 9.16 -16.82 -1.08
CA LEU A 246 9.52 -18.19 -1.41
C LEU A 246 10.80 -18.56 -0.65
N LEU A 247 10.80 -19.72 -0.02
CA LEU A 247 12.00 -20.20 0.62
C LEU A 247 13.00 -20.74 -0.42
N ARG A 248 14.27 -20.54 -0.12
CA ARG A 248 15.35 -21.12 -0.92
C ARG A 248 15.50 -22.60 -0.58
N GLY A 249 15.87 -23.36 -1.57
CA GLY A 249 16.26 -24.75 -1.36
C GLY A 249 17.60 -24.89 -0.65
N ASP A 250 17.84 -26.07 -0.10
CA ASP A 250 19.12 -26.45 0.48
C ASP A 250 20.22 -26.54 -0.59
N LYS A 251 21.47 -26.45 -0.15
CA LYS A 251 22.62 -26.64 -1.06
C LYS A 251 22.56 -28.02 -1.69
N GLY A 252 22.60 -28.05 -3.02
CA GLY A 252 22.60 -29.30 -3.80
C GLY A 252 21.21 -29.76 -4.26
N ASP A 253 20.12 -29.16 -3.79
CA ASP A 253 18.79 -29.40 -4.34
C ASP A 253 18.52 -28.50 -5.56
N PRO A 254 18.28 -29.02 -6.77
CA PRO A 254 17.99 -28.23 -7.94
C PRO A 254 16.49 -27.89 -8.09
N LEU A 255 15.58 -28.59 -7.40
CA LEU A 255 14.15 -28.56 -7.66
C LEU A 255 13.51 -27.28 -7.06
N VAL A 256 13.78 -26.97 -5.79
CA VAL A 256 13.22 -25.76 -5.17
C VAL A 256 13.72 -24.50 -5.84
N PRO A 257 15.02 -24.29 -6.11
CA PRO A 257 15.49 -23.13 -6.86
C PRO A 257 14.90 -23.01 -8.26
N ARG A 258 14.73 -24.15 -8.98
CA ARG A 258 14.11 -24.17 -10.31
C ARG A 258 12.64 -23.80 -10.24
N GLY A 259 11.90 -24.34 -9.27
CA GLY A 259 10.51 -23.94 -9.01
C GLY A 259 10.38 -22.46 -8.70
N ASN A 260 11.29 -21.92 -7.87
CA ASN A 260 11.32 -20.49 -7.57
C ASN A 260 11.55 -19.64 -8.83
N ALA A 261 12.45 -20.05 -9.70
CA ALA A 261 12.71 -19.36 -10.97
C ALA A 261 11.45 -19.36 -11.86
N TYR A 262 10.77 -20.50 -11.99
CA TYR A 262 9.50 -20.57 -12.73
C TYR A 262 8.41 -19.65 -12.14
N ALA A 263 8.26 -19.64 -10.82
CA ALA A 263 7.27 -18.77 -10.16
C ALA A 263 7.55 -17.28 -10.37
N LEU A 264 8.82 -16.86 -10.37
CA LEU A 264 9.22 -15.48 -10.65
C LEU A 264 8.90 -15.06 -12.10
N GLU A 265 8.91 -16.00 -13.04
CA GLU A 265 8.52 -15.79 -14.44
C GLU A 265 7.01 -16.00 -14.68
N GLY A 266 6.23 -16.26 -13.62
CA GLY A 266 4.79 -16.48 -13.73
C GLY A 266 4.38 -17.89 -14.19
N LEU A 267 5.32 -18.82 -14.38
CA LEU A 267 5.10 -20.19 -14.81
C LEU A 267 4.75 -21.07 -13.60
N TRP A 268 3.58 -20.84 -13.01
CA TRP A 268 3.19 -21.42 -11.73
C TRP A 268 2.95 -22.93 -11.76
N ASP A 269 2.44 -23.46 -12.86
CA ASP A 269 2.21 -24.90 -13.00
C ASP A 269 3.55 -25.66 -13.05
N GLU A 270 4.55 -25.09 -13.71
CA GLU A 270 5.91 -25.59 -13.74
C GLU A 270 6.56 -25.51 -12.35
N ALA A 271 6.38 -24.40 -11.66
CA ALA A 271 6.87 -24.19 -10.30
C ALA A 271 6.29 -25.24 -9.34
N GLU A 272 4.97 -25.43 -9.36
CA GLU A 272 4.27 -26.41 -8.52
C GLU A 272 4.74 -27.83 -8.78
N ARG A 273 4.98 -28.21 -10.04
CA ARG A 273 5.52 -29.52 -10.39
C ARG A 273 6.90 -29.74 -9.76
N GLN A 274 7.79 -28.73 -9.81
CA GLN A 274 9.13 -28.85 -9.22
C GLN A 274 9.05 -29.00 -7.69
N TRP A 275 8.23 -28.20 -7.02
CA TRP A 275 8.07 -28.30 -5.56
C TRP A 275 7.39 -29.59 -5.12
N LYS A 276 6.40 -30.12 -5.86
CA LYS A 276 5.80 -31.44 -5.61
C LYS A 276 6.81 -32.56 -5.76
N GLN A 277 7.66 -32.47 -6.78
CA GLN A 277 8.76 -33.44 -6.94
C GLN A 277 9.76 -33.36 -5.79
N ALA A 278 10.11 -32.15 -5.33
CA ALA A 278 11.00 -31.98 -4.19
C ALA A 278 10.43 -32.61 -2.91
N VAL A 279 9.12 -32.41 -2.63
CA VAL A 279 8.43 -33.03 -1.49
C VAL A 279 8.37 -34.56 -1.62
N ALA A 280 8.13 -35.08 -2.82
CA ALA A 280 8.07 -36.51 -3.05
C ALA A 280 9.43 -37.22 -2.81
N LEU A 281 10.53 -36.53 -3.14
CA LEU A 281 11.88 -37.02 -2.88
C LEU A 281 12.33 -36.83 -1.45
N ASN A 282 11.90 -35.75 -0.81
CA ASN A 282 12.20 -35.43 0.59
C ASN A 282 10.96 -34.90 1.33
N PRO A 283 10.18 -35.77 1.97
CA PRO A 283 9.00 -35.38 2.75
C PRO A 283 9.30 -34.46 3.95
N GLY A 284 10.56 -34.35 4.37
CA GLY A 284 11.00 -33.40 5.42
C GLY A 284 11.39 -32.03 4.90
N TYR A 285 11.08 -31.68 3.64
CA TYR A 285 11.59 -30.47 3.01
C TYR A 285 10.68 -29.24 3.20
N GLY A 286 10.82 -28.56 4.32
CA GLY A 286 9.99 -27.43 4.71
C GLY A 286 9.93 -26.29 3.67
N ALA A 287 11.04 -26.01 2.96
CA ALA A 287 11.07 -24.98 1.92
C ALA A 287 10.11 -25.29 0.76
N ALA A 288 10.05 -26.56 0.32
CA ALA A 288 9.16 -26.97 -0.75
C ALA A 288 7.69 -26.87 -0.33
N TYR A 289 7.36 -27.23 0.92
CA TYR A 289 6.00 -27.07 1.45
C TYR A 289 5.56 -25.60 1.56
N ASN A 290 6.44 -24.70 2.02
CA ASN A 290 6.13 -23.27 2.02
C ASN A 290 5.80 -22.77 0.60
N ASN A 291 6.60 -23.16 -0.38
CA ASN A 291 6.45 -22.68 -1.75
C ASN A 291 5.21 -23.28 -2.43
N LEU A 292 4.88 -24.53 -2.14
CA LEU A 292 3.60 -25.15 -2.53
C LEU A 292 2.41 -24.41 -1.90
N ALA A 293 2.53 -24.05 -0.62
CA ALA A 293 1.49 -23.29 0.05
C ALA A 293 1.22 -21.96 -0.64
N VAL A 294 2.27 -21.24 -1.08
CA VAL A 294 2.13 -19.99 -1.87
C VAL A 294 1.39 -20.26 -3.19
N SER A 295 1.70 -21.35 -3.91
CA SER A 295 0.99 -21.73 -5.14
C SER A 295 -0.47 -22.05 -4.88
N TYR A 296 -0.77 -22.78 -3.82
CA TYR A 296 -2.14 -23.13 -3.43
C TYR A 296 -2.94 -21.87 -3.04
N GLU A 297 -2.32 -20.97 -2.26
CA GLU A 297 -2.95 -19.69 -1.89
C GLU A 297 -3.29 -18.86 -3.12
N ARG A 298 -2.37 -18.71 -4.07
CA ARG A 298 -2.59 -18.04 -5.34
C ARG A 298 -3.76 -18.65 -6.13
N SER A 299 -3.89 -19.98 -6.07
CA SER A 299 -4.95 -20.73 -6.77
C SER A 299 -6.24 -20.86 -5.97
N PHE A 300 -6.41 -20.07 -4.89
CA PHE A 300 -7.56 -20.10 -3.97
C PHE A 300 -7.84 -21.45 -3.28
N LYS A 301 -6.87 -22.35 -3.27
CA LYS A 301 -6.93 -23.62 -2.54
C LYS A 301 -6.48 -23.37 -1.09
N LEU A 302 -7.31 -22.66 -0.34
CA LEU A 302 -6.89 -22.06 0.94
C LEU A 302 -6.68 -23.08 2.05
N SER A 303 -7.45 -24.16 2.06
CA SER A 303 -7.26 -25.26 3.02
C SER A 303 -5.93 -25.96 2.79
N GLU A 304 -5.65 -26.30 1.54
CA GLU A 304 -4.39 -26.95 1.13
C GLU A 304 -3.19 -26.02 1.37
N ALA A 305 -3.38 -24.70 1.17
CA ALA A 305 -2.36 -23.70 1.49
C ALA A 305 -2.06 -23.66 2.99
N GLU A 306 -3.10 -23.63 3.85
CA GLU A 306 -2.89 -23.60 5.30
C GLU A 306 -2.23 -24.89 5.80
N ASP A 307 -2.63 -26.04 5.31
CA ASP A 307 -2.04 -27.32 5.67
C ASP A 307 -0.57 -27.40 5.26
N ALA A 308 -0.25 -26.96 4.05
CA ALA A 308 1.13 -26.92 3.58
C ALA A 308 2.01 -25.93 4.38
N TYR A 309 1.49 -24.74 4.72
CA TYR A 309 2.21 -23.81 5.60
C TYR A 309 2.42 -24.38 7.02
N ARG A 310 1.42 -25.05 7.58
CA ARG A 310 1.54 -25.71 8.91
C ARG A 310 2.61 -26.78 8.88
N LEU A 311 2.65 -27.58 7.81
CA LEU A 311 3.67 -28.60 7.64
C LEU A 311 5.06 -27.97 7.48
N ALA A 312 5.18 -26.93 6.66
CA ALA A 312 6.43 -26.17 6.54
C ALA A 312 6.90 -25.63 7.90
N LEU A 313 5.97 -25.09 8.70
CA LEU A 313 6.27 -24.57 10.05
C LEU A 313 6.67 -25.68 11.02
N SER A 314 6.06 -26.87 10.97
CA SER A 314 6.45 -28.00 11.80
C SER A 314 7.86 -28.51 11.52
N LEU A 315 8.30 -28.37 10.27
CA LEU A 315 9.65 -28.74 9.82
C LEU A 315 10.70 -27.64 10.06
N ALA A 316 10.26 -26.39 10.17
CA ALA A 316 11.12 -25.23 10.44
C ALA A 316 10.41 -24.23 11.37
N PRO A 317 10.29 -24.51 12.69
CA PRO A 317 9.44 -23.75 13.63
C PRO A 317 9.83 -22.28 13.79
N ASP A 318 11.11 -21.96 13.63
CA ASP A 318 11.63 -20.60 13.82
C ASP A 318 11.75 -19.80 12.51
N ASN A 319 11.27 -20.35 11.38
CA ASN A 319 11.38 -19.69 10.10
C ASN A 319 10.37 -18.54 10.00
N ARG A 320 10.88 -17.29 10.06
CA ARG A 320 10.07 -16.07 10.05
C ARG A 320 9.24 -15.91 8.79
N ASP A 321 9.76 -16.29 7.63
CA ASP A 321 9.04 -16.16 6.36
C ASP A 321 7.82 -17.09 6.32
N VAL A 322 7.95 -18.34 6.80
CA VAL A 322 6.83 -19.29 6.92
C VAL A 322 5.77 -18.76 7.89
N ILE A 323 6.21 -18.26 9.06
CA ILE A 323 5.32 -17.69 10.08
C ILE A 323 4.54 -16.52 9.47
N GLU A 324 5.22 -15.61 8.79
CA GLU A 324 4.61 -14.43 8.18
C GLU A 324 3.61 -14.80 7.09
N ASN A 325 3.98 -15.71 6.18
CA ASN A 325 3.09 -16.20 5.13
C ASN A 325 1.81 -16.81 5.71
N LEU A 326 1.94 -17.71 6.70
CA LEU A 326 0.80 -18.34 7.36
C LEU A 326 -0.08 -17.32 8.10
N GLN A 327 0.53 -16.35 8.80
CA GLN A 327 -0.22 -15.31 9.50
C GLN A 327 -1.01 -14.42 8.52
N ARG A 328 -0.45 -14.11 7.33
CA ARG A 328 -1.13 -13.34 6.29
C ARG A 328 -2.33 -14.11 5.73
N LEU A 329 -2.16 -15.40 5.42
CA LEU A 329 -3.25 -16.27 5.00
C LEU A 329 -4.39 -16.31 6.04
N ARG A 330 -4.05 -16.51 7.32
CA ARG A 330 -5.05 -16.56 8.40
C ARG A 330 -5.78 -15.25 8.63
N ARG A 331 -5.10 -14.10 8.53
CA ARG A 331 -5.75 -12.79 8.61
C ARG A 331 -6.79 -12.63 7.50
N TRP A 332 -6.44 -12.99 6.30
CA TRP A 332 -7.37 -12.95 5.17
C TRP A 332 -8.56 -13.90 5.37
N HIS A 333 -8.32 -15.15 5.79
CA HIS A 333 -9.38 -16.13 6.09
C HIS A 333 -10.36 -15.61 7.15
N LYS A 334 -9.84 -15.01 8.22
CA LYS A 334 -10.65 -14.43 9.30
C LYS A 334 -11.48 -13.23 8.81
N SER A 335 -10.91 -12.40 7.98
CA SER A 335 -11.61 -11.25 7.36
C SER A 335 -12.79 -11.69 6.49
N ASN A 336 -12.66 -12.80 5.77
CA ASN A 336 -13.72 -13.33 4.89
C ASN A 336 -14.73 -14.20 5.64
N ALA A 337 -14.32 -14.96 6.63
CA ALA A 337 -15.23 -15.76 7.45
C ALA A 337 -16.21 -14.89 8.26
N ALA A 338 -15.78 -13.69 8.67
CA ALA A 338 -16.64 -12.73 9.36
C ALA A 338 -17.77 -12.14 8.47
N LYS A 339 -17.69 -12.33 7.13
CA LYS A 339 -18.70 -11.87 6.16
C LYS A 339 -19.84 -12.87 5.92
N GLY A 340 -19.83 -14.06 6.56
CA GLY A 340 -20.88 -15.09 6.48
C GLY A 340 -20.82 -15.95 5.19
N PRO A 341 -21.50 -17.11 5.15
CA PRO A 341 -21.51 -18.02 3.99
C PRO A 341 -22.49 -17.49 2.92
N GLY A 342 -22.02 -16.58 2.09
CA GLY A 342 -22.83 -15.97 1.02
C GLY A 342 -22.08 -15.66 -0.26
N GLY A 343 -20.81 -15.96 -0.37
CA GLY A 343 -19.99 -15.61 -1.51
C GLY A 343 -19.28 -16.80 -2.13
N GLY A 344 -20.01 -17.61 -2.87
CA GLY A 344 -19.41 -18.71 -3.60
C GLY A 344 -20.44 -19.55 -4.34
N LYS A 345 -21.03 -19.01 -5.40
CA LYS A 345 -21.59 -19.79 -6.53
C LYS A 345 -21.41 -18.99 -7.80
#